data_af72e44e9c6941b020dd0012f009ea00
#
_entry.id   af72e44e9c6941b020dd0012f009ea00
#
_cell.length_a   1.000
_cell.length_b   1.000
_cell.length_c   1.000
_cell.angle_alpha   90.00
_cell.angle_beta   90.00
_cell.angle_gamma   90.00
#
_symmetry.space_group_name_H-M   'P 1'
#
loop_
_entity.id
_entity.type
_entity.pdbx_description
1 polymer ?
#
loop_
_entity_poly.entity_id
_entity_poly.type
_entity_poly.pdbx_seq_one_letter_code
_entity_poly.pdbx_strand_id
1 'polypeptide(L)'
;MWSGAANTFVYEAGAKIVMLGQNDDYRFHRVFVETAIPPGEYRDILDLGCGFGKSTRPFVDAFPTACVVGVDLSAPNLKLAHLQAERLGKPIAFYQRAAEATGFADASFDLVTATMLIHEMPMRVLRKVLAEALRVLRVGGVLAVLDFAHTGDRFRDLVMDGHGARNNEPYMPHLFKTDVPALLSEVGFGAPRVLPFDERGGGLCLDGRWPARSDWHFPWVVIRATKR
;
A
#
# COMPACT_ATOMS: atom_id res chain seq x y z
N MET A 1 8.47 5.80 14.20
CA MET A 1 7.50 6.87 14.53
C MET A 1 6.27 6.31 15.25
N TRP A 2 5.63 5.26 14.78
CA TRP A 2 4.40 4.68 15.35
C TRP A 2 4.67 3.58 16.40
N SER A 3 5.52 3.86 17.40
CA SER A 3 5.99 2.88 18.37
C SER A 3 5.27 2.88 19.73
N GLY A 4 4.35 3.83 19.94
CA GLY A 4 3.60 3.95 21.19
C GLY A 4 2.09 3.76 20.99
N ALA A 5 1.38 3.26 22.00
CA ALA A 5 -0.08 3.05 21.94
C ALA A 5 -0.86 4.36 21.65
N ALA A 6 -0.42 5.48 22.22
CA ALA A 6 -1.00 6.79 21.93
C ALA A 6 -0.84 7.18 20.46
N ASN A 7 0.32 6.90 19.86
CA ASN A 7 0.57 7.18 18.45
C ASN A 7 -0.31 6.30 17.53
N THR A 8 -0.55 5.05 17.90
CA THR A 8 -1.48 4.16 17.17
C THR A 8 -2.90 4.72 17.16
N PHE A 9 -3.38 5.23 18.30
CA PHE A 9 -4.70 5.87 18.38
C PHE A 9 -4.76 7.14 17.52
N VAL A 10 -3.73 7.98 17.59
CA VAL A 10 -3.65 9.21 16.76
C VAL A 10 -3.61 8.84 15.28
N TYR A 11 -2.91 7.78 14.91
CA TYR A 11 -2.85 7.30 13.53
C TYR A 11 -4.21 6.78 13.04
N GLU A 12 -4.94 6.02 13.85
CA GLU A 12 -6.29 5.56 13.51
C GLU A 12 -7.26 6.74 13.32
N ALA A 13 -7.26 7.69 14.24
CA ALA A 13 -8.09 8.90 14.13
C ALA A 13 -7.67 9.76 12.94
N GLY A 14 -6.36 9.96 12.74
CA GLY A 14 -5.80 10.72 11.63
C GLY A 14 -6.14 10.15 10.27
N ALA A 15 -6.15 8.82 10.13
CA ALA A 15 -6.53 8.15 8.89
C ALA A 15 -7.97 8.46 8.43
N LYS A 16 -8.86 8.81 9.35
CA LYS A 16 -10.23 9.27 9.04
C LYS A 16 -10.26 10.77 8.71
N ILE A 17 -9.56 11.57 9.49
CA ILE A 17 -9.52 13.04 9.34
C ILE A 17 -8.86 13.44 8.01
N VAL A 18 -7.74 12.84 7.67
CA VAL A 18 -6.99 13.15 6.43
C VAL A 18 -7.85 12.95 5.18
N MET A 19 -8.76 11.98 5.21
CA MET A 19 -9.69 11.71 4.12
C MET A 19 -10.99 12.50 4.23
N LEU A 20 -11.06 13.52 5.10
CA LEU A 20 -12.22 14.40 5.31
C LEU A 20 -13.54 13.63 5.56
N GLY A 21 -13.50 12.57 6.35
CA GLY A 21 -14.64 11.71 6.63
C GLY A 21 -15.09 10.81 5.46
N GLN A 22 -14.38 10.81 4.34
CA GLN A 22 -14.77 10.05 3.15
C GLN A 22 -14.21 8.61 3.12
N ASN A 23 -13.52 8.22 4.19
CA ASN A 23 -12.96 6.88 4.35
C ASN A 23 -13.27 6.28 5.74
N ASP A 24 -14.35 6.66 6.38
CA ASP A 24 -14.69 6.23 7.73
C ASP A 24 -14.92 4.72 7.84
N ASP A 25 -15.41 4.11 6.77
CA ASP A 25 -15.64 2.68 6.61
C ASP A 25 -14.49 1.96 5.86
N TYR A 26 -13.37 2.65 5.65
CA TYR A 26 -12.22 2.15 4.87
C TYR A 26 -12.55 1.79 3.40
N ARG A 27 -13.53 2.46 2.79
CA ARG A 27 -13.93 2.28 1.40
C ARG A 27 -12.75 2.40 0.44
N PHE A 28 -11.84 3.34 0.67
CA PHE A 28 -10.61 3.52 -0.10
C PHE A 28 -9.83 2.22 -0.31
N HIS A 29 -9.64 1.44 0.77
CA HIS A 29 -8.90 0.18 0.70
C HIS A 29 -9.70 -0.92 0.01
N ARG A 30 -11.05 -0.93 0.17
CA ARG A 30 -11.91 -1.87 -0.56
C ARG A 30 -11.87 -1.61 -2.06
N VAL A 31 -12.01 -0.34 -2.47
CA VAL A 31 -11.94 0.03 -3.89
C VAL A 31 -10.57 -0.33 -4.49
N PHE A 32 -9.48 -0.17 -3.73
CA PHE A 32 -8.16 -0.63 -4.16
C PHE A 32 -8.14 -2.15 -4.43
N VAL A 33 -8.62 -2.95 -3.49
CA VAL A 33 -8.63 -4.41 -3.65
C VAL A 33 -9.53 -4.84 -4.82
N GLU A 34 -10.71 -4.26 -4.93
CA GLU A 34 -11.71 -4.62 -5.95
C GLU A 34 -11.31 -4.22 -7.38
N THR A 35 -10.56 -3.12 -7.55
CA THR A 35 -10.31 -2.57 -8.87
C THR A 35 -8.85 -2.61 -9.31
N ALA A 36 -7.92 -2.62 -8.36
CA ALA A 36 -6.50 -2.54 -8.64
C ALA A 36 -5.79 -3.90 -8.62
N ILE A 37 -6.35 -4.90 -7.94
CA ILE A 37 -5.80 -6.25 -8.00
C ILE A 37 -6.27 -6.92 -9.28
N PRO A 38 -5.37 -7.44 -10.13
CA PRO A 38 -5.77 -8.14 -11.35
C PRO A 38 -6.68 -9.33 -11.04
N PRO A 39 -7.61 -9.68 -11.93
CA PRO A 39 -8.38 -10.91 -11.79
C PRO A 39 -7.44 -12.14 -11.72
N GLY A 40 -7.69 -13.04 -10.79
CA GLY A 40 -6.88 -14.23 -10.57
C GLY A 40 -7.25 -14.98 -9.31
N GLU A 41 -6.66 -16.14 -9.13
CA GLU A 41 -6.74 -16.91 -7.89
C GLU A 41 -5.53 -16.57 -7.01
N TYR A 42 -5.78 -16.02 -5.82
CA TYR A 42 -4.76 -15.71 -4.83
C TYR A 42 -5.01 -16.56 -3.60
N ARG A 43 -4.07 -17.44 -3.28
CA ARG A 43 -4.13 -18.33 -2.10
C ARG A 43 -3.38 -17.78 -0.93
N ASP A 44 -2.27 -17.09 -1.19
CA ASP A 44 -1.39 -16.54 -0.16
C ASP A 44 -1.13 -15.06 -0.48
N ILE A 45 -1.58 -14.17 0.41
CA ILE A 45 -1.52 -12.71 0.26
C ILE A 45 -0.70 -12.11 1.39
N LEU A 46 0.28 -11.28 1.05
CA LEU A 46 1.11 -10.55 2.00
C LEU A 46 0.89 -9.04 1.86
N ASP A 47 0.55 -8.38 2.96
CA ASP A 47 0.44 -6.92 3.06
C ASP A 47 1.61 -6.36 3.86
N LEU A 48 2.49 -5.62 3.19
CA LEU A 48 3.68 -4.99 3.77
C LEU A 48 3.32 -3.63 4.37
N GLY A 49 3.77 -3.37 5.62
CA GLY A 49 3.46 -2.14 6.32
C GLY A 49 1.96 -2.01 6.64
N CYS A 50 1.35 -3.11 7.07
CA CYS A 50 -0.10 -3.22 7.27
C CYS A 50 -0.68 -2.30 8.36
N GLY A 51 0.16 -1.66 9.17
CA GLY A 51 -0.25 -0.80 10.27
C GLY A 51 -1.22 -1.53 11.22
N PHE A 52 -2.37 -0.92 11.48
CA PHE A 52 -3.44 -1.55 12.28
C PHE A 52 -4.42 -2.39 11.44
N GLY A 53 -4.01 -2.85 10.25
CA GLY A 53 -4.73 -3.83 9.43
C GLY A 53 -5.86 -3.26 8.57
N LYS A 54 -5.96 -1.95 8.39
CA LYS A 54 -7.01 -1.33 7.57
C LYS A 54 -6.89 -1.70 6.09
N SER A 55 -5.66 -1.80 5.57
CA SER A 55 -5.36 -2.23 4.19
C SER A 55 -5.50 -3.73 3.99
N THR A 56 -5.28 -4.51 5.04
CA THR A 56 -5.24 -5.98 5.01
C THR A 56 -6.65 -6.59 5.02
N ARG A 57 -7.57 -6.02 5.80
CA ARG A 57 -8.92 -6.58 6.01
C ARG A 57 -9.75 -6.77 4.74
N PRO A 58 -9.74 -5.86 3.75
CA PRO A 58 -10.49 -6.03 2.50
C PRO A 58 -10.11 -7.27 1.69
N PHE A 59 -8.87 -7.75 1.83
CA PHE A 59 -8.43 -8.96 1.13
C PHE A 59 -9.18 -10.21 1.58
N VAL A 60 -9.54 -10.32 2.87
CA VAL A 60 -10.33 -11.45 3.39
C VAL A 60 -11.73 -11.48 2.78
N ASP A 61 -12.32 -10.30 2.55
CA ASP A 61 -13.65 -10.20 1.95
C ASP A 61 -13.61 -10.51 0.45
N ALA A 62 -12.59 -10.03 -0.24
CA ALA A 62 -12.44 -10.23 -1.69
C ALA A 62 -11.95 -11.65 -2.04
N PHE A 63 -11.14 -12.25 -1.17
CA PHE A 63 -10.52 -13.57 -1.38
C PHE A 63 -10.76 -14.47 -0.15
N PRO A 64 -11.99 -14.96 0.07
CA PRO A 64 -12.36 -15.64 1.32
C PRO A 64 -11.65 -16.97 1.56
N THR A 65 -11.02 -17.55 0.54
CA THR A 65 -10.23 -18.78 0.65
C THR A 65 -8.72 -18.53 0.79
N ALA A 66 -8.30 -17.26 0.73
CA ALA A 66 -6.90 -16.90 0.82
C ALA A 66 -6.40 -16.85 2.27
N CYS A 67 -5.13 -17.25 2.43
CA CYS A 67 -4.36 -17.00 3.63
C CYS A 67 -3.83 -15.57 3.56
N VAL A 68 -4.35 -14.67 4.41
CA VAL A 68 -3.96 -13.26 4.41
C VAL A 68 -3.03 -12.98 5.57
N VAL A 69 -1.89 -12.38 5.27
CA VAL A 69 -0.83 -12.06 6.23
C VAL A 69 -0.50 -10.58 6.16
N GLY A 70 -0.42 -9.92 7.31
CA GLY A 70 0.08 -8.55 7.43
C GLY A 70 1.39 -8.49 8.20
N VAL A 71 2.34 -7.66 7.76
CA VAL A 71 3.57 -7.37 8.49
C VAL A 71 3.75 -5.88 8.73
N ASP A 72 4.22 -5.52 9.91
CA ASP A 72 4.56 -4.15 10.28
C ASP A 72 5.67 -4.13 11.34
N LEU A 73 6.37 -3.03 11.49
CA LEU A 73 7.39 -2.85 12.54
C LEU A 73 6.79 -2.45 13.89
N SER A 74 5.61 -1.84 13.87
CA SER A 74 4.95 -1.27 15.04
C SER A 74 4.14 -2.32 15.80
N ALA A 75 4.69 -2.86 16.89
CA ALA A 75 3.96 -3.78 17.77
C ALA A 75 2.62 -3.22 18.29
N PRO A 76 2.49 -1.92 18.67
CA PRO A 76 1.19 -1.34 19.04
C PRO A 76 0.17 -1.35 17.90
N ASN A 77 0.59 -1.05 16.66
CA ASN A 77 -0.30 -1.13 15.51
C ASN A 77 -0.78 -2.58 15.27
N LEU A 78 0.13 -3.54 15.33
CA LEU A 78 -0.20 -4.96 15.15
C LEU A 78 -1.13 -5.50 16.23
N LYS A 79 -0.95 -5.05 17.49
CA LYS A 79 -1.88 -5.39 18.57
C LYS A 79 -3.30 -4.90 18.24
N LEU A 80 -3.44 -3.67 17.77
CA LEU A 80 -4.74 -3.12 17.36
C LEU A 80 -5.30 -3.87 16.14
N ALA A 81 -4.43 -4.18 15.15
CA ALA A 81 -4.80 -4.96 13.97
C ALA A 81 -5.41 -6.31 14.35
N HIS A 82 -4.74 -7.03 15.24
CA HIS A 82 -5.18 -8.34 15.74
C HIS A 82 -6.52 -8.25 16.45
N LEU A 83 -6.66 -7.32 17.42
CA LEU A 83 -7.92 -7.11 18.15
C LEU A 83 -9.09 -6.75 17.22
N GLN A 84 -8.84 -5.93 16.19
CA GLN A 84 -9.87 -5.56 15.23
C GLN A 84 -10.23 -6.73 14.30
N ALA A 85 -9.25 -7.52 13.87
CA ALA A 85 -9.50 -8.71 13.06
C ALA A 85 -10.33 -9.74 13.82
N GLU A 86 -10.00 -10.03 15.08
CA GLU A 86 -10.78 -10.90 15.96
C GLU A 86 -12.22 -10.40 16.13
N ARG A 87 -12.40 -9.11 16.45
CA ARG A 87 -13.71 -8.50 16.63
C ARG A 87 -14.59 -8.60 15.38
N LEU A 88 -13.98 -8.56 14.20
CA LEU A 88 -14.65 -8.64 12.91
C LEU A 88 -14.75 -10.07 12.38
N GLY A 89 -14.21 -11.06 13.12
CA GLY A 89 -14.20 -12.46 12.68
C GLY A 89 -13.36 -12.70 11.43
N LYS A 90 -12.31 -11.89 11.19
CA LYS A 90 -11.45 -12.00 10.01
C LYS A 90 -10.18 -12.79 10.31
N PRO A 91 -9.94 -13.93 9.64
CA PRO A 91 -8.77 -14.78 9.87
C PRO A 91 -7.53 -14.18 9.19
N ILE A 92 -6.85 -13.22 9.87
CA ILE A 92 -5.63 -12.59 9.39
C ILE A 92 -4.49 -12.89 10.37
N ALA A 93 -3.35 -13.34 9.87
CA ALA A 93 -2.14 -13.47 10.65
C ALA A 93 -1.31 -12.18 10.58
N PHE A 94 -0.89 -11.65 11.74
CA PHE A 94 -0.06 -10.45 11.82
C PHE A 94 1.28 -10.77 12.47
N TYR A 95 2.38 -10.28 11.86
CA TYR A 95 3.74 -10.48 12.36
C TYR A 95 4.51 -9.18 12.46
N GLN A 96 5.28 -9.02 13.55
CA GLN A 96 6.20 -7.90 13.67
C GLN A 96 7.48 -8.22 12.89
N ARG A 97 7.56 -7.69 11.67
CA ARG A 97 8.69 -7.90 10.75
C ARG A 97 8.95 -6.67 9.91
N ALA A 98 10.21 -6.51 9.50
CA ALA A 98 10.59 -5.46 8.54
C ALA A 98 10.16 -5.86 7.12
N ALA A 99 9.67 -4.91 6.35
CA ALA A 99 9.26 -5.16 4.95
C ALA A 99 10.43 -5.57 4.03
N GLU A 100 11.65 -5.14 4.36
CA GLU A 100 12.88 -5.51 3.66
C GLU A 100 13.50 -6.85 4.10
N ALA A 101 12.91 -7.52 5.10
CA ALA A 101 13.38 -8.80 5.65
C ALA A 101 12.23 -9.52 6.36
N THR A 102 11.27 -9.99 5.58
CA THR A 102 10.02 -10.59 6.11
C THR A 102 10.24 -11.96 6.77
N GLY A 103 11.33 -12.67 6.43
CA GLY A 103 11.64 -13.99 6.94
C GLY A 103 10.69 -15.10 6.47
N PHE A 104 9.86 -14.84 5.45
CA PHE A 104 9.10 -15.88 4.77
C PHE A 104 9.97 -16.62 3.75
N ALA A 105 9.54 -17.82 3.38
CA ALA A 105 10.23 -18.62 2.36
C ALA A 105 10.14 -17.95 0.99
N ASP A 106 11.07 -18.30 0.09
CA ASP A 106 11.00 -17.89 -1.32
C ASP A 106 9.72 -18.46 -1.96
N ALA A 107 9.14 -17.69 -2.87
CA ALA A 107 7.99 -18.12 -3.66
C ALA A 107 6.82 -18.65 -2.80
N SER A 108 6.48 -17.94 -1.72
CA SER A 108 5.42 -18.33 -0.77
C SER A 108 4.11 -17.55 -0.95
N PHE A 109 4.10 -16.47 -1.75
CA PHE A 109 2.92 -15.64 -1.95
C PHE A 109 2.56 -15.47 -3.42
N ASP A 110 1.26 -15.38 -3.70
CA ASP A 110 0.71 -15.08 -5.04
C ASP A 110 0.55 -13.57 -5.24
N LEU A 111 0.31 -12.84 -4.14
CA LEU A 111 0.13 -11.41 -4.13
C LEU A 111 0.90 -10.78 -2.97
N VAL A 112 1.69 -9.77 -3.28
CA VAL A 112 2.32 -8.88 -2.28
C VAL A 112 1.77 -7.48 -2.48
N THR A 113 1.31 -6.86 -1.40
CA THR A 113 0.76 -5.50 -1.43
C THR A 113 1.45 -4.59 -0.45
N ALA A 114 1.35 -3.30 -0.70
CA ALA A 114 1.71 -2.25 0.25
C ALA A 114 0.81 -1.04 0.01
N THR A 115 0.34 -0.41 1.07
CA THR A 115 -0.49 0.79 0.98
C THR A 115 0.12 1.90 1.82
N MET A 116 0.44 3.03 1.16
CA MET A 116 1.05 4.20 1.82
C MET A 116 2.30 3.84 2.63
N LEU A 117 3.21 3.09 2.00
CA LEU A 117 4.42 2.60 2.65
C LEU A 117 5.69 3.10 1.98
N ILE A 118 5.74 3.11 0.64
CA ILE A 118 7.01 3.28 -0.06
C ILE A 118 7.55 4.71 0.00
N HIS A 119 6.71 5.70 0.29
CA HIS A 119 7.12 7.09 0.53
C HIS A 119 7.72 7.32 1.93
N GLU A 120 7.55 6.37 2.85
CA GLU A 120 8.03 6.45 4.24
C GLU A 120 9.51 6.05 4.40
N MET A 121 10.18 5.64 3.32
CA MET A 121 11.52 5.04 3.42
C MET A 121 12.54 5.62 2.43
N PRO A 122 13.83 5.64 2.81
CA PRO A 122 14.89 6.05 1.90
C PRO A 122 15.03 5.04 0.75
N MET A 123 15.48 5.51 -0.42
CA MET A 123 15.61 4.71 -1.64
C MET A 123 16.42 3.42 -1.46
N ARG A 124 17.44 3.43 -0.60
CA ARG A 124 18.23 2.23 -0.29
C ARG A 124 17.42 1.14 0.41
N VAL A 125 16.40 1.52 1.21
CA VAL A 125 15.49 0.59 1.87
C VAL A 125 14.40 0.16 0.91
N LEU A 126 13.86 1.07 0.11
CA LEU A 126 12.86 0.75 -0.93
C LEU A 126 13.38 -0.35 -1.88
N ARG A 127 14.63 -0.23 -2.36
CA ARG A 127 15.25 -1.29 -3.19
C ARG A 127 15.25 -2.65 -2.50
N LYS A 128 15.54 -2.71 -1.20
CA LYS A 128 15.51 -3.95 -0.40
C LYS A 128 14.09 -4.49 -0.23
N VAL A 129 13.11 -3.62 0.02
CA VAL A 129 11.69 -4.00 0.13
C VAL A 129 11.21 -4.60 -1.18
N LEU A 130 11.52 -3.98 -2.32
CA LEU A 130 11.14 -4.51 -3.63
C LEU A 130 11.84 -5.83 -3.94
N ALA A 131 13.11 -5.99 -3.58
CA ALA A 131 13.83 -7.25 -3.73
C ALA A 131 13.25 -8.37 -2.85
N GLU A 132 12.87 -8.04 -1.61
CA GLU A 132 12.20 -8.98 -0.71
C GLU A 132 10.82 -9.37 -1.24
N ALA A 133 10.03 -8.39 -1.72
CA ALA A 133 8.74 -8.67 -2.35
C ALA A 133 8.89 -9.60 -3.56
N LEU A 134 9.90 -9.35 -4.41
CA LEU A 134 10.20 -10.24 -5.54
C LEU A 134 10.60 -11.64 -5.07
N ARG A 135 11.42 -11.76 -4.03
CA ARG A 135 11.88 -13.04 -3.50
C ARG A 135 10.71 -13.89 -3.02
N VAL A 136 9.83 -13.32 -2.20
CA VAL A 136 8.70 -14.04 -1.59
C VAL A 136 7.55 -14.32 -2.55
N LEU A 137 7.42 -13.58 -3.65
CA LEU A 137 6.43 -13.86 -4.70
C LEU A 137 6.75 -15.16 -5.44
N ARG A 138 5.72 -15.92 -5.79
CA ARG A 138 5.79 -17.00 -6.78
C ARG A 138 6.01 -16.44 -8.18
N VAL A 139 6.53 -17.25 -9.10
CA VAL A 139 6.56 -16.90 -10.54
C VAL A 139 5.12 -16.65 -11.00
N GLY A 140 4.89 -15.57 -11.73
CA GLY A 140 3.56 -15.08 -12.10
C GLY A 140 2.84 -14.31 -11.01
N GLY A 141 3.37 -14.29 -9.78
CA GLY A 141 2.80 -13.53 -8.65
C GLY A 141 2.84 -12.03 -8.89
N VAL A 142 1.94 -11.31 -8.24
CA VAL A 142 1.68 -9.89 -8.44
C VAL A 142 2.21 -9.06 -7.27
N LEU A 143 2.90 -7.97 -7.57
CA LEU A 143 3.11 -6.84 -6.67
C LEU A 143 2.08 -5.76 -7.00
N ALA A 144 1.33 -5.28 -6.00
CA ALA A 144 0.41 -4.16 -6.12
C ALA A 144 0.61 -3.17 -4.97
N VAL A 145 1.06 -1.96 -5.28
CA VAL A 145 1.31 -0.90 -4.30
C VAL A 145 0.38 0.28 -4.56
N LEU A 146 -0.24 0.80 -3.51
CA LEU A 146 -1.04 2.02 -3.55
C LEU A 146 -0.30 3.11 -2.79
N ASP A 147 0.09 4.18 -3.49
CA ASP A 147 0.86 5.27 -2.90
C ASP A 147 0.62 6.59 -3.67
N PHE A 148 1.37 7.61 -3.36
CA PHE A 148 1.30 8.92 -3.98
C PHE A 148 2.24 9.05 -5.18
N ALA A 149 1.88 9.95 -6.12
CA ALA A 149 2.79 10.41 -7.18
C ALA A 149 2.52 11.87 -7.52
N HIS A 150 3.47 12.53 -8.18
CA HIS A 150 3.21 13.79 -8.86
C HIS A 150 2.34 13.57 -10.08
N THR A 151 1.46 14.51 -10.35
CA THR A 151 0.49 14.45 -11.46
C THR A 151 1.01 15.10 -12.74
N GLY A 152 2.06 15.93 -12.65
CA GLY A 152 2.51 16.86 -13.67
C GLY A 152 1.75 18.20 -13.66
N ASP A 153 0.69 18.34 -12.88
CA ASP A 153 0.03 19.62 -12.62
C ASP A 153 0.77 20.39 -11.53
N ARG A 154 1.32 21.55 -11.88
CA ARG A 154 2.21 22.33 -10.99
C ARG A 154 1.56 22.71 -9.66
N PHE A 155 0.26 22.99 -9.66
CA PHE A 155 -0.43 23.38 -8.43
C PHE A 155 -0.65 22.17 -7.52
N ARG A 156 -1.12 21.07 -8.08
CA ARG A 156 -1.32 19.81 -7.31
C ARG A 156 -0.02 19.28 -6.74
N ASP A 157 1.04 19.30 -7.55
CA ASP A 157 2.37 18.82 -7.13
C ASP A 157 2.95 19.70 -6.02
N LEU A 158 2.78 21.05 -6.10
CA LEU A 158 3.16 21.97 -5.02
C LEU A 158 2.39 21.69 -3.72
N VAL A 159 1.10 21.41 -3.80
CA VAL A 159 0.29 21.07 -2.61
C VAL A 159 0.74 19.75 -2.00
N MET A 160 1.12 18.76 -2.81
CA MET A 160 1.67 17.48 -2.33
C MET A 160 3.04 17.63 -1.69
N ASP A 161 3.93 18.43 -2.25
CA ASP A 161 5.22 18.75 -1.63
C ASP A 161 5.01 19.43 -0.26
N GLY A 162 4.05 20.35 -0.18
CA GLY A 162 3.65 20.97 1.07
C GLY A 162 3.02 20.00 2.07
N HIS A 163 2.27 18.99 1.60
CA HIS A 163 1.73 17.93 2.43
C HIS A 163 2.88 17.11 3.05
N GLY A 164 3.83 16.64 2.25
CA GLY A 164 4.99 15.89 2.73
C GLY A 164 5.78 16.66 3.78
N ALA A 165 6.04 17.95 3.55
CA ALA A 165 6.75 18.80 4.48
C ALA A 165 6.01 18.97 5.83
N ARG A 166 4.69 19.18 5.82
CA ARG A 166 3.86 19.34 7.03
C ARG A 166 3.71 18.06 7.83
N ASN A 167 3.71 16.90 7.17
CA ASN A 167 3.54 15.62 7.83
C ASN A 167 4.87 14.94 8.20
N ASN A 168 6.00 15.64 7.99
CA ASN A 168 7.33 15.10 8.25
C ASN A 168 7.61 13.81 7.47
N GLU A 169 7.34 13.86 6.15
CA GLU A 169 7.58 12.78 5.20
C GLU A 169 8.88 13.05 4.40
N PRO A 170 10.06 12.86 5.00
CA PRO A 170 11.32 13.32 4.42
C PRO A 170 11.72 12.56 3.16
N TYR A 171 11.13 11.40 2.90
CA TYR A 171 11.47 10.57 1.76
C TYR A 171 10.50 10.69 0.59
N MET A 172 9.32 11.28 0.79
CA MET A 172 8.33 11.51 -0.26
C MET A 172 8.89 12.28 -1.47
N PRO A 173 9.71 13.37 -1.32
CA PRO A 173 10.30 14.05 -2.47
C PRO A 173 11.28 13.18 -3.29
N HIS A 174 11.88 12.17 -2.67
CA HIS A 174 12.75 11.21 -3.38
C HIS A 174 11.93 10.23 -4.21
N LEU A 175 10.81 9.74 -3.66
CA LEU A 175 9.89 8.88 -4.40
C LEU A 175 9.34 9.59 -5.64
N PHE A 176 8.91 10.85 -5.51
CA PHE A 176 8.34 11.62 -6.63
C PHE A 176 9.32 11.87 -7.78
N LYS A 177 10.62 11.85 -7.51
CA LYS A 177 11.69 11.99 -8.51
C LYS A 177 12.17 10.65 -9.08
N THR A 178 11.65 9.54 -8.59
CA THR A 178 12.10 8.21 -8.97
C THR A 178 11.27 7.67 -10.13
N ASP A 179 11.93 7.19 -11.16
CA ASP A 179 11.30 6.35 -12.19
C ASP A 179 11.03 4.96 -11.57
N VAL A 180 9.84 4.82 -10.97
CA VAL A 180 9.42 3.59 -10.29
C VAL A 180 9.33 2.40 -11.24
N PRO A 181 8.80 2.52 -12.48
CA PRO A 181 8.88 1.45 -13.48
C PRO A 181 10.29 0.97 -13.78
N ALA A 182 11.24 1.90 -13.98
CA ALA A 182 12.64 1.54 -14.20
C ALA A 182 13.23 0.82 -12.97
N LEU A 183 12.98 1.34 -11.77
CA LEU A 183 13.42 0.72 -10.53
C LEU A 183 12.90 -0.72 -10.36
N LEU A 184 11.62 -0.96 -10.65
CA LEU A 184 11.02 -2.29 -10.60
C LEU A 184 11.68 -3.24 -11.61
N SER A 185 11.94 -2.75 -12.83
CA SER A 185 12.63 -3.52 -13.88
C SER A 185 14.05 -3.87 -13.47
N GLU A 186 14.80 -2.93 -12.87
CA GLU A 186 16.14 -3.15 -12.33
C GLU A 186 16.18 -4.23 -11.23
N VAL A 187 15.14 -4.26 -10.38
CA VAL A 187 15.00 -5.27 -9.32
C VAL A 187 14.67 -6.65 -9.90
N GLY A 188 14.07 -6.74 -11.10
CA GLY A 188 13.76 -8.00 -11.77
C GLY A 188 12.27 -8.25 -12.00
N PHE A 189 11.40 -7.28 -11.69
CA PHE A 189 9.98 -7.38 -12.00
C PHE A 189 9.70 -7.23 -13.50
N GLY A 190 8.64 -7.92 -13.96
CA GLY A 190 8.11 -7.78 -15.31
C GLY A 190 6.90 -6.86 -15.38
N ALA A 191 6.70 -6.26 -16.56
CA ALA A 191 5.52 -5.47 -16.90
C ALA A 191 5.12 -4.39 -15.86
N PRO A 192 6.05 -3.56 -15.35
CA PRO A 192 5.72 -2.55 -14.37
C PRO A 192 4.81 -1.49 -14.97
N ARG A 193 3.77 -1.10 -14.23
CA ARG A 193 2.82 -0.06 -14.59
C ARG A 193 2.55 0.84 -13.39
N VAL A 194 2.43 2.16 -13.64
CA VAL A 194 1.94 3.14 -12.68
C VAL A 194 0.69 3.77 -13.27
N LEU A 195 -0.41 3.66 -12.57
CA LEU A 195 -1.73 4.10 -13.05
C LEU A 195 -2.40 4.97 -11.98
N PRO A 196 -3.04 6.09 -12.36
CA PRO A 196 -3.82 6.88 -11.43
C PRO A 196 -4.94 6.06 -10.79
N PHE A 197 -5.32 6.44 -9.58
CA PHE A 197 -6.35 5.75 -8.82
C PHE A 197 -7.38 6.76 -8.28
N ASP A 198 -8.64 6.53 -8.58
CA ASP A 198 -9.79 7.31 -8.14
C ASP A 198 -10.47 6.63 -6.94
N GLU A 199 -10.16 7.07 -5.75
CA GLU A 199 -10.68 6.51 -4.50
C GLU A 199 -12.19 6.74 -4.28
N ARG A 200 -12.76 7.73 -4.98
CA ARG A 200 -14.18 8.11 -4.83
C ARG A 200 -15.07 7.62 -5.96
N GLY A 201 -14.46 7.28 -7.10
CA GLY A 201 -15.16 6.88 -8.31
C GLY A 201 -14.87 5.45 -8.73
N GLY A 202 -14.30 5.31 -9.91
CA GLY A 202 -14.08 4.02 -10.57
C GLY A 202 -12.87 3.21 -10.09
N GLY A 203 -12.11 3.67 -9.12
CA GLY A 203 -10.89 3.00 -8.66
C GLY A 203 -9.75 3.16 -9.67
N LEU A 204 -9.20 2.05 -10.17
CA LEU A 204 -8.04 2.09 -11.08
C LEU A 204 -8.36 2.72 -12.43
N CYS A 205 -7.66 3.80 -12.79
CA CYS A 205 -7.82 4.50 -14.07
C CYS A 205 -6.97 3.82 -15.15
N LEU A 206 -7.54 2.85 -15.85
CA LEU A 206 -6.84 2.03 -16.85
C LEU A 206 -6.38 2.82 -18.09
N ASP A 207 -7.03 3.95 -18.38
CA ASP A 207 -6.67 4.86 -19.47
C ASP A 207 -5.47 5.76 -19.14
N GLY A 208 -4.97 5.68 -17.88
CA GLY A 208 -3.83 6.47 -17.40
C GLY A 208 -4.15 7.93 -17.12
N ARG A 209 -5.42 8.35 -17.18
CA ARG A 209 -5.82 9.73 -16.94
C ARG A 209 -6.12 9.96 -15.45
N TRP A 210 -5.65 11.09 -14.94
CA TRP A 210 -6.00 11.53 -13.60
C TRP A 210 -7.50 11.86 -13.50
N PRO A 211 -8.13 11.55 -12.35
CA PRO A 211 -9.53 11.93 -12.12
C PRO A 211 -9.73 13.44 -12.29
N ALA A 212 -10.71 13.82 -13.10
CA ALA A 212 -11.11 15.22 -13.25
C ALA A 212 -12.09 15.62 -12.14
N ARG A 213 -11.61 16.37 -11.16
CA ARG A 213 -12.41 16.84 -10.02
C ARG A 213 -12.17 18.32 -9.77
N SER A 214 -13.22 19.02 -9.31
CA SER A 214 -13.15 20.42 -8.92
C SER A 214 -12.62 20.62 -7.49
N ASP A 215 -12.76 19.61 -6.63
CA ASP A 215 -12.28 19.61 -5.27
C ASP A 215 -10.89 18.97 -5.15
N TRP A 216 -10.21 19.27 -4.04
CA TRP A 216 -8.93 18.64 -3.73
C TRP A 216 -9.11 17.14 -3.46
N HIS A 217 -8.22 16.34 -4.05
CA HIS A 217 -8.04 14.93 -3.76
C HIS A 217 -6.56 14.58 -3.87
N PHE A 218 -6.14 13.58 -3.12
CA PHE A 218 -4.77 13.12 -3.16
C PHE A 218 -4.46 12.45 -4.52
N PRO A 219 -3.25 12.65 -5.05
CA PRO A 219 -2.83 12.04 -6.30
C PRO A 219 -2.39 10.58 -6.08
N TRP A 220 -3.37 9.72 -5.87
CA TRP A 220 -3.15 8.30 -5.68
C TRP A 220 -2.75 7.61 -6.98
N VAL A 221 -1.77 6.73 -6.88
CA VAL A 221 -1.39 5.81 -7.96
C VAL A 221 -1.35 4.38 -7.46
N VAL A 222 -1.65 3.47 -8.37
CA VAL A 222 -1.39 2.05 -8.20
C VAL A 222 -0.17 1.68 -9.04
N ILE A 223 0.81 1.08 -8.39
CA ILE A 223 2.01 0.54 -9.00
C ILE A 223 1.82 -0.97 -9.04
N ARG A 224 1.86 -1.57 -10.23
CA ARG A 224 1.73 -3.02 -10.43
C ARG A 224 2.90 -3.57 -11.21
N ALA A 225 3.34 -4.76 -10.81
CA ALA A 225 4.34 -5.52 -11.54
C ALA A 225 4.15 -7.03 -11.27
N THR A 226 4.78 -7.88 -12.07
CA THR A 226 4.71 -9.33 -11.91
C THR A 226 6.11 -9.94 -11.76
N LYS A 227 6.24 -11.01 -11.02
CA LYS A 227 7.46 -11.82 -11.00
C LYS A 227 7.49 -12.70 -12.26
N ARG A 228 8.60 -12.62 -13.00
CA ARG A 228 8.86 -13.46 -14.18
C ARG A 228 9.38 -14.81 -13.80
#